data_237ec59216b21454ed9788693c9ffd6a
#
_entry.id   237ec59216b21454ed9788693c9ffd6a
#
_cell.length_a   1.000
_cell.length_b   1.000
_cell.length_c   1.000
_cell.angle_alpha   90.00
_cell.angle_beta   90.00
_cell.angle_gamma   90.00
#
_symmetry.space_group_name_H-M   'P 1'
#
loop_
_entity.id
_entity.type
_entity.pdbx_description
1 polymer ?
#
loop_
_entity_poly.entity_id
_entity_poly.type
_entity_poly.pdbx_seq_one_letter_code
_entity_poly.pdbx_strand_id
1 'polypeptide(L)'
;MKRIFALLLAAAMTLSLCACGAGEADEREKEKNEVEKDPAAAQYLQELAVKTAEYPELPAMPSTEELDKAFSTIDYDKMGAEAYEKAQEKIWADWDERSTKYYDALRALRSEGTAQSAAFLGFTKSAAGALLSGEENIIVSPANLYLALAMLSETTDGESRGQLLSLLGLDDTATAQSAGNYIWRNLYGETATGKTQLASSLWLSDSVSYNEETLETLARQYLASTFSAPMGEKKTDSAIAEWINENTGGLLADAAGSIATRPETVMLLLTTLYFKDQWRDEFWAKETRQDVFTAAGGAQQTVDFMHLTQDRASYCRGENYTVAELRFQGGQAMRFLLPDEGTSLESLLADGTAAGGLLGYDKNENLPSGKLVWSVPKFDVSSDLELTDALRALGISDVFDFDRADFSPLVDFDRFDKAVAVTRVQHAARVKVDEKGCEAAAFTAVTAEATSAAPEDLPVVEMDLNRPFAFMITGVDGLPLFLGTVNTMA
;
A
#
# COMPACT_ATOMS: atom_id res chain seq x y z
N MET A 1 32.62 -3.02 -13.70
CA MET A 1 31.30 -2.39 -13.76
C MET A 1 30.87 -1.79 -12.41
N LYS A 2 30.87 -2.53 -11.27
CA LYS A 2 30.50 -1.98 -9.92
C LYS A 2 31.32 -0.74 -9.48
N ARG A 3 32.62 -0.69 -9.77
CA ARG A 3 33.49 0.45 -9.40
C ARG A 3 33.22 1.74 -10.17
N ILE A 4 32.73 1.65 -11.40
CA ILE A 4 32.42 2.82 -12.23
C ILE A 4 31.11 3.48 -11.79
N PHE A 5 30.15 2.71 -11.29
CA PHE A 5 28.87 3.21 -10.79
C PHE A 5 29.02 4.06 -9.51
N ALA A 6 29.87 3.60 -8.57
CA ALA A 6 30.13 4.34 -7.33
C ALA A 6 30.83 5.68 -7.57
N LEU A 7 31.76 5.74 -8.54
CA LEU A 7 32.48 6.97 -8.89
C LEU A 7 31.59 8.00 -9.60
N LEU A 8 30.63 7.57 -10.40
CA LEU A 8 29.70 8.48 -11.09
C LEU A 8 28.66 9.10 -10.10
N LEU A 9 28.17 8.35 -9.12
CA LEU A 9 27.28 8.90 -8.09
C LEU A 9 28.02 9.93 -7.20
N ALA A 10 29.25 9.66 -6.81
CA ALA A 10 30.05 10.57 -5.97
C ALA A 10 30.36 11.90 -6.69
N ALA A 11 30.60 11.86 -8.00
CA ALA A 11 30.88 13.08 -8.79
C ALA A 11 29.62 13.96 -8.95
N ALA A 12 28.43 13.37 -8.95
CA ALA A 12 27.16 14.12 -9.04
C ALA A 12 26.79 14.84 -7.73
N MET A 13 27.10 14.25 -6.57
CA MET A 13 26.82 14.88 -5.26
C MET A 13 27.71 16.10 -4.98
N THR A 14 28.94 16.15 -5.51
CA THR A 14 29.84 17.30 -5.31
C THR A 14 29.45 18.54 -6.13
N LEU A 15 28.65 18.41 -7.18
CA LEU A 15 28.18 19.52 -8.02
C LEU A 15 26.87 20.16 -7.54
N SER A 16 26.09 19.49 -6.67
CA SER A 16 24.80 20.01 -6.18
C SER A 16 24.89 20.96 -4.97
N LEU A 17 26.06 21.11 -4.35
CA LEU A 17 26.27 22.00 -3.20
C LEU A 17 26.36 23.51 -3.56
N CYS A 18 26.19 23.91 -4.82
CA CYS A 18 26.24 25.29 -5.27
C CYS A 18 24.91 25.91 -5.70
N ALA A 19 23.74 25.30 -5.44
CA ALA A 19 22.44 25.90 -5.74
C ALA A 19 21.64 26.19 -4.46
N CYS A 20 22.01 27.25 -3.75
CA CYS A 20 21.16 27.86 -2.74
C CYS A 20 19.99 28.61 -3.41
N GLY A 21 18.73 28.19 -3.16
CA GLY A 21 17.57 28.99 -3.53
C GLY A 21 16.21 28.30 -3.60
N ALA A 22 16.02 27.10 -3.04
CA ALA A 22 14.72 26.43 -3.08
C ALA A 22 14.22 25.91 -1.71
N GLY A 23 14.82 26.34 -0.58
CA GLY A 23 14.60 25.70 0.73
C GLY A 23 13.29 26.04 1.46
N GLU A 24 12.59 27.13 1.12
CA GLU A 24 11.48 27.60 1.97
C GLU A 24 10.08 27.00 1.65
N ALA A 25 9.89 26.41 0.48
CA ALA A 25 8.61 25.78 0.12
C ALA A 25 8.54 24.32 0.63
N ASP A 26 9.67 23.63 0.63
CA ASP A 26 9.78 22.19 0.97
C ASP A 26 9.72 21.96 2.50
N GLU A 27 10.22 22.93 3.32
CA GLU A 27 10.09 22.84 4.78
C GLU A 27 8.66 23.07 5.28
N ARG A 28 7.86 23.87 4.57
CA ARG A 28 6.45 24.11 4.93
C ARG A 28 5.53 22.95 4.57
N GLU A 29 5.91 22.13 3.60
CA GLU A 29 5.16 20.91 3.26
C GLU A 29 5.52 19.75 4.19
N LYS A 30 6.77 19.67 4.66
CA LYS A 30 7.19 18.73 5.72
C LYS A 30 6.51 19.01 7.06
N GLU A 31 6.35 20.28 7.44
CA GLU A 31 5.62 20.66 8.66
C GLU A 31 4.11 20.36 8.60
N LYS A 32 3.53 20.21 7.42
CA LYS A 32 2.09 19.93 7.28
C LYS A 32 1.74 18.43 7.35
N ASN A 33 2.70 17.53 7.16
CA ASN A 33 2.47 16.08 7.13
C ASN A 33 2.92 15.35 8.41
N GLU A 34 3.54 16.02 9.37
CA GLU A 34 3.72 15.44 10.71
C GLU A 34 2.41 15.62 11.49
N VAL A 35 1.60 14.58 11.52
CA VAL A 35 0.48 14.50 12.48
C VAL A 35 1.07 14.64 13.87
N GLU A 36 0.67 15.69 14.60
CA GLU A 36 1.12 15.93 15.96
C GLU A 36 0.74 14.73 16.82
N LYS A 37 1.74 13.96 17.26
CA LYS A 37 1.51 12.78 18.10
C LYS A 37 0.84 13.21 19.38
N ASP A 38 -0.22 12.53 19.78
CA ASP A 38 -0.83 12.68 21.08
C ASP A 38 -0.10 11.79 22.12
N PRO A 39 0.83 12.33 22.92
CA PRO A 39 1.59 11.51 23.87
C PRO A 39 0.70 10.82 24.90
N ALA A 40 -0.46 11.38 25.23
CA ALA A 40 -1.38 10.78 26.17
C ALA A 40 -2.11 9.59 25.53
N ALA A 41 -2.51 9.71 24.25
CA ALA A 41 -3.09 8.60 23.50
C ALA A 41 -2.06 7.48 23.29
N ALA A 42 -0.82 7.81 22.94
CA ALA A 42 0.27 6.84 22.76
C ALA A 42 0.61 6.08 24.06
N GLN A 43 0.65 6.77 25.20
CA GLN A 43 0.84 6.12 26.50
C GLN A 43 -0.34 5.21 26.82
N TYR A 44 -1.57 5.68 26.63
CA TYR A 44 -2.75 4.89 26.92
C TYR A 44 -2.87 3.67 26.01
N LEU A 45 -2.48 3.77 24.74
CA LEU A 45 -2.38 2.66 23.80
C LEU A 45 -1.51 1.50 24.35
N GLN A 46 -0.36 1.84 24.96
CA GLN A 46 0.51 0.83 25.57
C GLN A 46 -0.13 0.14 26.78
N GLU A 47 -0.93 0.87 27.57
CA GLU A 47 -1.63 0.33 28.75
C GLU A 47 -2.76 -0.65 28.35
N LEU A 48 -3.34 -0.49 27.14
CA LEU A 48 -4.45 -1.33 26.64
C LEU A 48 -3.98 -2.64 25.99
N ALA A 49 -2.69 -2.80 25.69
CA ALA A 49 -2.17 -3.95 24.97
C ALA A 49 -2.28 -5.23 25.79
N VAL A 50 -2.97 -6.25 25.23
CA VAL A 50 -3.13 -7.59 25.80
C VAL A 50 -2.17 -8.59 25.16
N LYS A 51 -2.09 -8.57 23.85
CA LYS A 51 -1.15 -9.36 23.05
C LYS A 51 -0.52 -8.44 21.99
N THR A 52 0.76 -8.60 21.77
CA THR A 52 1.48 -7.85 20.74
C THR A 52 1.74 -8.76 19.55
N ALA A 53 1.62 -8.22 18.35
CA ALA A 53 1.99 -8.91 17.12
C ALA A 53 3.42 -9.46 17.18
N GLU A 54 3.61 -10.72 16.81
CA GLU A 54 4.92 -11.38 16.80
C GLU A 54 5.60 -11.17 15.44
N TYR A 55 6.01 -9.92 15.16
CA TYR A 55 6.69 -9.61 13.89
C TYR A 55 8.02 -10.33 13.76
N PRO A 56 8.35 -10.83 12.55
CA PRO A 56 9.69 -11.37 12.28
C PRO A 56 10.77 -10.31 12.52
N GLU A 57 11.87 -10.72 13.14
CA GLU A 57 13.03 -9.84 13.31
C GLU A 57 13.75 -9.64 11.97
N LEU A 58 13.83 -8.40 11.51
CA LEU A 58 14.60 -8.00 10.35
C LEU A 58 15.72 -7.05 10.79
N PRO A 59 16.92 -7.13 10.18
CA PRO A 59 17.93 -6.09 10.33
C PRO A 59 17.35 -4.74 9.92
N ALA A 60 17.82 -3.65 10.53
CA ALA A 60 17.40 -2.32 10.11
C ALA A 60 17.88 -2.03 8.67
N MET A 61 16.96 -1.58 7.80
CA MET A 61 17.34 -1.04 6.50
C MET A 61 18.06 0.30 6.71
N PRO A 62 19.29 0.51 6.19
CA PRO A 62 19.94 1.80 6.30
C PRO A 62 19.18 2.86 5.50
N SER A 63 18.87 4.00 6.13
CA SER A 63 18.13 5.09 5.50
C SER A 63 19.04 6.01 4.66
N THR A 64 18.47 6.67 3.67
CA THR A 64 19.20 7.70 2.89
C THR A 64 19.67 8.85 3.77
N GLU A 65 18.92 9.18 4.83
CA GLU A 65 19.29 10.20 5.81
C GLU A 65 20.57 9.81 6.58
N GLU A 66 20.69 8.52 6.97
CA GLU A 66 21.93 8.01 7.59
C GLU A 66 23.12 8.11 6.61
N LEU A 67 22.88 7.83 5.34
CA LEU A 67 23.89 7.92 4.29
C LEU A 67 24.36 9.37 4.09
N ASP A 68 23.43 10.31 3.97
CA ASP A 68 23.72 11.73 3.83
C ASP A 68 24.47 12.28 5.06
N LYS A 69 24.05 11.87 6.25
CA LYS A 69 24.71 12.20 7.50
C LYS A 69 26.15 11.65 7.52
N ALA A 70 26.35 10.40 7.07
CA ALA A 70 27.70 9.83 6.98
C ALA A 70 28.59 10.60 5.99
N PHE A 71 28.08 10.98 4.82
CA PHE A 71 28.79 11.80 3.86
C PHE A 71 29.08 13.20 4.36
N SER A 72 28.21 13.81 5.15
CA SER A 72 28.43 15.13 5.74
C SER A 72 29.60 15.18 6.74
N THR A 73 30.07 14.01 7.21
CA THR A 73 31.20 13.91 8.14
C THR A 73 32.57 13.97 7.46
N ILE A 74 32.63 13.83 6.12
CA ILE A 74 33.86 13.85 5.35
C ILE A 74 34.00 15.15 4.56
N ASP A 75 35.19 15.69 4.52
CA ASP A 75 35.47 17.00 3.92
C ASP A 75 36.73 16.90 3.06
N TYR A 76 36.58 17.05 1.75
CA TYR A 76 37.69 16.94 0.77
C TYR A 76 38.82 17.91 1.06
N ASP A 77 38.52 19.16 1.39
CA ASP A 77 39.51 20.20 1.61
C ASP A 77 40.38 19.96 2.86
N LYS A 78 39.79 19.31 3.87
CA LYS A 78 40.48 18.96 5.12
C LYS A 78 41.24 17.66 5.05
N MET A 79 40.73 16.68 4.31
CA MET A 79 41.26 15.31 4.29
C MET A 79 42.26 15.08 3.15
N GLY A 80 42.14 15.80 2.04
CA GLY A 80 42.85 15.52 0.81
C GLY A 80 42.29 14.32 0.02
N ALA A 81 42.61 14.24 -1.27
CA ALA A 81 41.95 13.33 -2.21
C ALA A 81 41.96 11.86 -1.79
N GLU A 82 43.14 11.30 -1.44
CA GLU A 82 43.25 9.86 -1.09
C GLU A 82 42.50 9.48 0.17
N ALA A 83 42.50 10.34 1.20
CA ALA A 83 41.79 10.08 2.45
C ALA A 83 40.28 10.23 2.27
N TYR A 84 39.84 11.19 1.47
CA TYR A 84 38.45 11.38 1.11
C TYR A 84 37.86 10.19 0.35
N GLU A 85 38.58 9.70 -0.68
CA GLU A 85 38.20 8.53 -1.47
C GLU A 85 38.07 7.28 -0.60
N LYS A 86 39.04 7.03 0.30
CA LYS A 86 38.93 5.90 1.27
C LYS A 86 37.78 6.03 2.23
N ALA A 87 37.46 7.25 2.68
CA ALA A 87 36.34 7.49 3.55
C ALA A 87 35.01 7.25 2.84
N GLN A 88 34.88 7.69 1.59
CA GLN A 88 33.70 7.38 0.76
C GLN A 88 33.55 5.88 0.51
N GLU A 89 34.65 5.18 0.14
CA GLU A 89 34.63 3.72 -0.05
C GLU A 89 34.13 3.00 1.23
N LYS A 90 34.54 3.46 2.39
CA LYS A 90 34.11 2.89 3.66
C LYS A 90 32.61 3.12 3.92
N ILE A 91 32.10 4.32 3.65
CA ILE A 91 30.67 4.65 3.82
C ILE A 91 29.82 3.76 2.90
N TRP A 92 30.22 3.64 1.61
CA TRP A 92 29.52 2.77 0.66
C TRP A 92 29.60 1.30 1.02
N ALA A 93 30.75 0.82 1.52
CA ALA A 93 30.89 -0.58 1.94
C ALA A 93 30.02 -0.92 3.14
N ASP A 94 29.91 -0.03 4.13
CA ASP A 94 29.00 -0.20 5.26
C ASP A 94 27.52 -0.22 4.81
N TRP A 95 27.14 0.71 3.94
CA TRP A 95 25.81 0.75 3.35
C TRP A 95 25.47 -0.53 2.58
N ASP A 96 26.35 -0.99 1.69
CA ASP A 96 26.16 -2.21 0.87
C ASP A 96 26.06 -3.46 1.76
N GLU A 97 26.89 -3.56 2.80
CA GLU A 97 26.84 -4.68 3.75
C GLU A 97 25.51 -4.71 4.51
N ARG A 98 25.06 -3.59 5.07
CA ARG A 98 23.81 -3.49 5.84
C ARG A 98 22.60 -3.72 4.94
N SER A 99 22.56 -3.11 3.77
CA SER A 99 21.48 -3.30 2.78
C SER A 99 21.41 -4.76 2.32
N THR A 100 22.56 -5.40 2.05
CA THR A 100 22.62 -6.81 1.66
C THR A 100 22.05 -7.70 2.76
N LYS A 101 22.43 -7.48 4.02
CA LYS A 101 21.90 -8.23 5.17
C LYS A 101 20.38 -8.10 5.28
N TYR A 102 19.86 -6.88 5.11
CA TYR A 102 18.41 -6.65 5.13
C TYR A 102 17.70 -7.39 3.99
N TYR A 103 18.16 -7.23 2.76
CA TYR A 103 17.51 -7.88 1.61
C TYR A 103 17.62 -9.40 1.63
N ASP A 104 18.71 -9.96 2.17
CA ASP A 104 18.83 -11.41 2.35
C ASP A 104 17.85 -11.91 3.41
N ALA A 105 17.70 -11.21 4.53
CA ALA A 105 16.72 -11.53 5.55
C ALA A 105 15.28 -11.39 5.03
N LEU A 106 14.97 -10.32 4.27
CA LEU A 106 13.67 -10.12 3.65
C LEU A 106 13.36 -11.23 2.61
N ARG A 107 14.36 -11.65 1.82
CA ARG A 107 14.20 -12.76 0.87
C ARG A 107 13.94 -14.08 1.59
N ALA A 108 14.62 -14.33 2.71
CA ALA A 108 14.39 -15.52 3.54
C ALA A 108 13.02 -15.52 4.24
N LEU A 109 12.47 -14.33 4.51
CA LEU A 109 11.13 -14.17 5.07
C LEU A 109 10.03 -14.53 4.06
N ARG A 110 10.23 -14.16 2.79
CA ARG A 110 9.27 -14.42 1.72
C ARG A 110 9.17 -15.92 1.46
N SER A 111 7.96 -16.37 1.15
CA SER A 111 7.68 -17.77 0.87
C SER A 111 7.05 -17.93 -0.52
N GLU A 112 7.31 -19.05 -1.16
CA GLU A 112 6.53 -19.46 -2.32
C GLU A 112 5.15 -19.92 -1.85
N GLY A 113 4.10 -19.49 -2.56
CA GLY A 113 2.71 -19.80 -2.17
C GLY A 113 1.78 -19.71 -3.36
N THR A 114 1.91 -20.63 -4.33
CA THR A 114 1.08 -20.61 -5.54
C THR A 114 -0.42 -20.70 -5.22
N ALA A 115 -0.82 -21.56 -4.27
CA ALA A 115 -2.20 -21.70 -3.85
C ALA A 115 -2.72 -20.43 -3.12
N GLN A 116 -1.93 -19.89 -2.20
CA GLN A 116 -2.26 -18.68 -1.46
C GLN A 116 -2.37 -17.46 -2.39
N SER A 117 -1.43 -17.31 -3.32
CA SER A 117 -1.48 -16.29 -4.35
C SER A 117 -2.73 -16.43 -5.23
N ALA A 118 -3.06 -17.64 -5.66
CA ALA A 118 -4.23 -17.90 -6.50
C ALA A 118 -5.54 -17.55 -5.76
N ALA A 119 -5.68 -17.93 -4.49
CA ALA A 119 -6.84 -17.60 -3.66
C ALA A 119 -6.99 -16.07 -3.52
N PHE A 120 -5.91 -15.37 -3.16
CA PHE A 120 -5.91 -13.93 -3.01
C PHE A 120 -6.23 -13.18 -4.32
N LEU A 121 -5.64 -13.58 -5.44
CA LEU A 121 -5.94 -12.99 -6.75
C LEU A 121 -7.38 -13.30 -7.19
N GLY A 122 -7.92 -14.49 -6.87
CA GLY A 122 -9.30 -14.86 -7.09
C GLY A 122 -10.28 -13.97 -6.32
N PHE A 123 -10.00 -13.78 -5.02
CA PHE A 123 -10.74 -12.84 -4.17
C PHE A 123 -10.69 -11.42 -4.74
N THR A 124 -9.49 -10.90 -5.03
CA THR A 124 -9.32 -9.54 -5.58
C THR A 124 -10.16 -9.34 -6.84
N LYS A 125 -10.14 -10.32 -7.75
CA LYS A 125 -10.93 -10.25 -8.98
C LYS A 125 -12.43 -10.22 -8.70
N SER A 126 -12.91 -11.06 -7.78
CA SER A 126 -14.32 -11.15 -7.42
C SER A 126 -14.83 -9.91 -6.69
N ALA A 127 -13.99 -9.34 -5.81
CA ALA A 127 -14.34 -8.17 -5.01
C ALA A 127 -14.27 -6.86 -5.83
N ALA A 128 -13.38 -6.77 -6.82
CA ALA A 128 -13.14 -5.53 -7.56
C ALA A 128 -14.41 -4.93 -8.18
N GLY A 129 -15.25 -5.74 -8.83
CA GLY A 129 -16.49 -5.29 -9.46
C GLY A 129 -17.51 -4.72 -8.45
N ALA A 130 -17.57 -5.30 -7.25
CA ALA A 130 -18.47 -4.84 -6.19
C ALA A 130 -17.93 -3.59 -5.45
N LEU A 131 -16.61 -3.47 -5.34
CA LEU A 131 -15.96 -2.43 -4.54
C LEU A 131 -15.63 -1.15 -5.33
N LEU A 132 -15.47 -1.24 -6.65
CA LEU A 132 -15.04 -0.12 -7.50
C LEU A 132 -16.16 0.45 -8.39
N SER A 133 -17.41 0.07 -8.13
CA SER A 133 -18.55 0.55 -8.91
C SER A 133 -18.91 1.99 -8.58
N GLY A 134 -19.32 2.77 -9.60
CA GLY A 134 -19.81 4.13 -9.44
C GLY A 134 -18.97 5.17 -10.20
N GLU A 135 -19.43 6.43 -10.14
CA GLU A 135 -18.81 7.57 -10.83
C GLU A 135 -17.84 8.37 -9.94
N GLU A 136 -17.69 7.99 -8.68
CA GLU A 136 -16.75 8.62 -7.74
C GLU A 136 -15.36 8.00 -7.83
N ASN A 137 -14.37 8.73 -7.35
CA ASN A 137 -13.03 8.15 -7.16
C ASN A 137 -13.08 7.14 -6.00
N ILE A 138 -12.60 5.94 -6.22
CA ILE A 138 -12.57 4.90 -5.20
C ILE A 138 -11.17 4.31 -5.14
N ILE A 139 -10.71 4.05 -3.93
CA ILE A 139 -9.52 3.25 -3.68
C ILE A 139 -9.80 2.23 -2.58
N VAL A 140 -9.39 0.99 -2.82
CA VAL A 140 -9.46 -0.11 -1.86
C VAL A 140 -8.11 -0.83 -1.76
N SER A 141 -7.84 -1.43 -0.62
CA SER A 141 -6.74 -2.36 -0.46
C SER A 141 -7.27 -3.79 -0.38
N PRO A 142 -7.16 -4.58 -1.45
CA PRO A 142 -7.55 -5.98 -1.42
C PRO A 142 -6.79 -6.77 -0.36
N ALA A 143 -5.50 -6.46 -0.14
CA ALA A 143 -4.67 -7.11 0.86
C ALA A 143 -5.20 -6.88 2.28
N ASN A 144 -5.54 -5.64 2.63
CA ASN A 144 -6.13 -5.33 3.93
C ASN A 144 -7.46 -6.04 4.15
N LEU A 145 -8.33 -5.98 3.15
CA LEU A 145 -9.66 -6.60 3.26
C LEU A 145 -9.55 -8.13 3.38
N TYR A 146 -8.66 -8.75 2.59
CA TYR A 146 -8.40 -10.18 2.67
C TYR A 146 -7.89 -10.60 4.06
N LEU A 147 -6.89 -9.87 4.59
CA LEU A 147 -6.34 -10.11 5.93
C LEU A 147 -7.41 -9.94 7.02
N ALA A 148 -8.23 -8.87 6.94
CA ALA A 148 -9.31 -8.65 7.90
C ALA A 148 -10.32 -9.79 7.91
N LEU A 149 -10.76 -10.26 6.73
CA LEU A 149 -11.71 -11.36 6.61
C LEU A 149 -11.10 -12.70 7.04
N ALA A 150 -9.82 -12.94 6.75
CA ALA A 150 -9.10 -14.12 7.21
C ALA A 150 -8.97 -14.14 8.75
N MET A 151 -8.64 -13.01 9.38
CA MET A 151 -8.65 -12.87 10.84
C MET A 151 -10.05 -13.07 11.41
N LEU A 152 -11.09 -12.53 10.76
CA LEU A 152 -12.47 -12.70 11.19
C LEU A 152 -12.89 -14.20 11.15
N SER A 153 -12.37 -14.98 10.20
CA SER A 153 -12.64 -16.42 10.13
C SER A 153 -12.08 -17.20 11.33
N GLU A 154 -11.00 -16.74 11.95
CA GLU A 154 -10.46 -17.32 13.20
C GLU A 154 -11.35 -17.04 14.40
N THR A 155 -12.06 -15.92 14.40
CA THR A 155 -12.92 -15.50 15.50
C THR A 155 -14.32 -16.10 15.44
N THR A 156 -14.66 -16.80 14.36
CA THR A 156 -16.01 -17.34 14.08
C THR A 156 -16.00 -18.86 13.91
N ASP A 157 -17.19 -19.50 13.98
CA ASP A 157 -17.39 -20.92 13.67
C ASP A 157 -18.63 -21.15 12.79
N GLY A 158 -18.90 -22.41 12.46
CA GLY A 158 -20.07 -22.85 11.71
C GLY A 158 -20.21 -22.17 10.36
N GLU A 159 -21.46 -21.76 10.03
CA GLU A 159 -21.78 -21.11 8.76
C GLU A 159 -21.13 -19.72 8.63
N SER A 160 -20.99 -18.98 9.74
CA SER A 160 -20.28 -17.70 9.77
C SER A 160 -18.86 -17.81 9.24
N ARG A 161 -18.10 -18.80 9.70
CA ARG A 161 -16.77 -19.12 9.20
C ARG A 161 -16.81 -19.61 7.75
N GLY A 162 -17.75 -20.50 7.44
CA GLY A 162 -17.88 -21.10 6.11
C GLY A 162 -18.06 -20.06 5.00
N GLN A 163 -18.89 -19.05 5.22
CA GLN A 163 -19.09 -17.95 4.27
C GLN A 163 -17.82 -17.11 4.06
N LEU A 164 -17.09 -16.81 5.14
CA LEU A 164 -15.81 -16.08 5.06
C LEU A 164 -14.76 -16.84 4.27
N LEU A 165 -14.54 -18.12 4.62
CA LEU A 165 -13.56 -18.98 3.92
C LEU A 165 -13.93 -19.17 2.45
N SER A 166 -15.22 -19.34 2.15
CA SER A 166 -15.70 -19.47 0.77
C SER A 166 -15.38 -18.23 -0.07
N LEU A 167 -15.63 -17.02 0.44
CA LEU A 167 -15.29 -15.78 -0.26
C LEU A 167 -13.79 -15.64 -0.48
N LEU A 168 -12.99 -16.04 0.51
CA LEU A 168 -11.52 -16.00 0.44
C LEU A 168 -10.92 -17.09 -0.46
N GLY A 169 -11.72 -18.08 -0.90
CA GLY A 169 -11.26 -19.22 -1.68
C GLY A 169 -10.39 -20.18 -0.87
N LEU A 170 -10.72 -20.37 0.43
CA LEU A 170 -9.97 -21.17 1.40
C LEU A 170 -10.84 -22.30 1.97
N ASP A 171 -10.21 -23.42 2.33
CA ASP A 171 -10.92 -24.62 2.78
C ASP A 171 -11.15 -24.62 4.31
N ASP A 172 -10.21 -24.08 5.08
CA ASP A 172 -10.21 -24.11 6.54
C ASP A 172 -9.37 -22.97 7.15
N THR A 173 -9.35 -22.87 8.48
CA THR A 173 -8.57 -21.85 9.21
C THR A 173 -7.06 -22.06 9.04
N ALA A 174 -6.56 -23.28 8.87
CA ALA A 174 -5.15 -23.52 8.65
C ALA A 174 -4.68 -22.94 7.30
N THR A 175 -5.53 -23.06 6.26
CA THR A 175 -5.29 -22.41 4.97
C THR A 175 -5.42 -20.90 5.06
N ALA A 176 -6.35 -20.38 5.90
CA ALA A 176 -6.49 -18.93 6.15
C ALA A 176 -5.26 -18.35 6.86
N GLN A 177 -4.73 -19.03 7.87
CA GLN A 177 -3.48 -18.68 8.56
C GLN A 177 -2.31 -18.65 7.58
N SER A 178 -2.18 -19.70 6.76
CA SER A 178 -1.13 -19.78 5.73
C SER A 178 -1.23 -18.63 4.72
N ALA A 179 -2.43 -18.32 4.25
CA ALA A 179 -2.67 -17.23 3.30
C ALA A 179 -2.39 -15.84 3.90
N GLY A 180 -2.85 -15.58 5.12
CA GLY A 180 -2.59 -14.33 5.84
C GLY A 180 -1.09 -14.11 6.07
N ASN A 181 -0.39 -15.14 6.53
CA ASN A 181 1.06 -15.10 6.75
C ASN A 181 1.82 -14.90 5.42
N TYR A 182 1.40 -15.58 4.34
CA TYR A 182 1.96 -15.42 3.01
C TYR A 182 1.83 -13.98 2.51
N ILE A 183 0.62 -13.39 2.57
CA ILE A 183 0.37 -12.01 2.12
C ILE A 183 1.26 -11.04 2.89
N TRP A 184 1.25 -11.12 4.23
CA TRP A 184 2.05 -10.21 5.04
C TRP A 184 3.54 -10.30 4.69
N ARG A 185 4.11 -11.51 4.63
CA ARG A 185 5.54 -11.73 4.37
C ARG A 185 5.99 -11.30 2.98
N ASN A 186 5.13 -11.42 2.00
CA ASN A 186 5.49 -11.06 0.62
C ASN A 186 5.26 -9.57 0.33
N LEU A 187 4.29 -8.94 0.97
CA LEU A 187 4.01 -7.51 0.76
C LEU A 187 4.82 -6.59 1.68
N TYR A 188 5.15 -7.02 2.91
CA TYR A 188 5.97 -6.20 3.81
C TYR A 188 7.37 -5.98 3.26
N GLY A 189 7.87 -4.75 3.38
CA GLY A 189 9.25 -4.42 3.03
C GLY A 189 9.55 -2.94 3.16
N GLU A 190 10.84 -2.66 3.30
CA GLU A 190 11.38 -1.32 3.33
C GLU A 190 12.54 -1.22 2.34
N THR A 191 12.70 -0.09 1.71
CA THR A 191 13.78 0.20 0.77
C THR A 191 14.43 1.52 1.18
N ALA A 192 15.49 1.92 0.50
CA ALA A 192 16.10 3.22 0.76
C ALA A 192 15.15 4.41 0.45
N THR A 193 14.18 4.20 -0.45
CA THR A 193 13.29 5.24 -0.97
C THR A 193 11.82 5.04 -0.59
N GLY A 194 11.47 3.85 -0.07
CA GLY A 194 10.08 3.51 0.14
C GLY A 194 9.83 2.49 1.24
N LYS A 195 8.55 2.30 1.55
CA LYS A 195 8.09 1.37 2.57
C LYS A 195 6.72 0.81 2.21
N THR A 196 6.55 -0.49 2.42
CA THR A 196 5.24 -1.15 2.48
C THR A 196 5.07 -1.73 3.87
N GLN A 197 4.11 -1.22 4.62
CA GLN A 197 3.83 -1.67 5.99
C GLN A 197 2.38 -2.10 6.11
N LEU A 198 2.19 -3.34 6.57
CA LEU A 198 0.89 -3.88 6.93
C LEU A 198 0.84 -4.03 8.45
N ALA A 199 -0.22 -3.55 9.06
CA ALA A 199 -0.46 -3.75 10.48
C ALA A 199 -1.92 -4.13 10.71
N SER A 200 -2.14 -5.03 11.68
CA SER A 200 -3.46 -5.52 12.05
C SER A 200 -3.66 -5.43 13.55
N SER A 201 -4.87 -5.07 13.97
CA SER A 201 -5.22 -5.04 15.39
C SER A 201 -6.65 -5.48 15.65
N LEU A 202 -6.85 -6.05 16.83
CA LEU A 202 -8.14 -6.41 17.38
C LEU A 202 -8.35 -5.62 18.68
N TRP A 203 -9.40 -4.82 18.70
CA TRP A 203 -9.81 -4.03 19.87
C TRP A 203 -11.03 -4.68 20.51
N LEU A 204 -10.92 -5.04 21.76
CA LEU A 204 -11.87 -5.83 22.50
C LEU A 204 -12.46 -5.02 23.65
N SER A 205 -13.76 -5.17 23.91
CA SER A 205 -14.38 -4.61 25.11
C SER A 205 -13.81 -5.26 26.37
N ASP A 206 -13.40 -4.47 27.35
CA ASP A 206 -12.93 -4.94 28.65
C ASP A 206 -14.05 -5.58 29.53
N SER A 207 -15.32 -5.45 29.09
CA SER A 207 -16.48 -6.05 29.73
C SER A 207 -16.77 -7.49 29.31
N VAL A 208 -15.99 -8.06 28.37
CA VAL A 208 -16.22 -9.39 27.79
C VAL A 208 -15.02 -10.29 28.07
N SER A 209 -15.26 -11.57 28.30
CA SER A 209 -14.22 -12.59 28.43
C SER A 209 -13.91 -13.21 27.06
N TYR A 210 -12.64 -13.33 26.73
CA TYR A 210 -12.18 -13.83 25.44
C TYR A 210 -11.30 -15.07 25.58
N ASN A 211 -11.31 -15.91 24.55
CA ASN A 211 -10.48 -17.11 24.47
C ASN A 211 -9.02 -16.75 24.13
N GLU A 212 -8.12 -17.03 25.04
CA GLU A 212 -6.70 -16.66 24.91
C GLU A 212 -6.01 -17.35 23.72
N GLU A 213 -6.37 -18.59 23.40
CA GLU A 213 -5.83 -19.36 22.27
C GLU A 213 -6.11 -18.66 20.94
N THR A 214 -7.31 -18.09 20.75
CA THR A 214 -7.64 -17.31 19.55
C THR A 214 -6.79 -16.05 19.47
N LEU A 215 -6.61 -15.33 20.58
CA LEU A 215 -5.76 -14.14 20.62
C LEU A 215 -4.28 -14.46 20.31
N GLU A 216 -3.78 -15.59 20.80
CA GLU A 216 -2.42 -16.07 20.47
C GLU A 216 -2.29 -16.40 18.98
N THR A 217 -3.30 -17.07 18.40
CA THR A 217 -3.33 -17.39 16.97
C THR A 217 -3.29 -16.12 16.13
N LEU A 218 -4.08 -15.11 16.47
CA LEU A 218 -4.07 -13.83 15.77
C LEU A 218 -2.70 -13.14 15.87
N ALA A 219 -2.07 -13.13 17.03
CA ALA A 219 -0.77 -12.50 17.22
C ALA A 219 0.35 -13.19 16.42
N ARG A 220 0.33 -14.52 16.33
CA ARG A 220 1.40 -15.31 15.71
C ARG A 220 1.20 -15.58 14.24
N GLN A 221 -0.04 -15.86 13.80
CA GLN A 221 -0.32 -16.26 12.42
C GLN A 221 -0.70 -15.08 11.53
N TYR A 222 -1.35 -14.06 12.09
CA TYR A 222 -1.78 -12.86 11.35
C TYR A 222 -1.00 -11.60 11.73
N LEU A 223 -0.06 -11.72 12.68
CA LEU A 223 0.75 -10.60 13.16
C LEU A 223 -0.12 -9.42 13.63
N ALA A 224 -1.20 -9.75 14.35
CA ALA A 224 -2.16 -8.79 14.84
C ALA A 224 -1.96 -8.50 16.33
N SER A 225 -1.94 -7.22 16.70
CA SER A 225 -1.94 -6.81 18.10
C SER A 225 -3.36 -6.80 18.66
N THR A 226 -3.53 -7.19 19.92
CA THR A 226 -4.81 -7.15 20.59
C THR A 226 -4.80 -6.17 21.75
N PHE A 227 -5.83 -5.34 21.82
CA PHE A 227 -6.05 -4.33 22.85
C PHE A 227 -7.37 -4.60 23.57
N SER A 228 -7.42 -4.38 24.89
CA SER A 228 -8.66 -4.45 25.68
C SER A 228 -8.97 -3.07 26.23
N ALA A 229 -10.17 -2.55 25.96
CA ALA A 229 -10.50 -1.17 26.23
C ALA A 229 -11.97 -0.98 26.65
N PRO A 230 -12.29 0.04 27.48
CA PRO A 230 -13.65 0.47 27.73
C PRO A 230 -14.22 1.15 26.48
N MET A 231 -15.08 0.43 25.75
CA MET A 231 -15.67 0.91 24.51
C MET A 231 -16.67 2.05 24.77
N GLY A 232 -16.77 2.99 23.82
CA GLY A 232 -17.62 4.20 23.93
C GLY A 232 -16.95 5.36 24.66
N GLU A 233 -15.69 5.24 25.06
CA GLU A 233 -14.94 6.31 25.71
C GLU A 233 -14.02 7.04 24.70
N LYS A 234 -14.03 8.38 24.75
CA LYS A 234 -13.18 9.20 23.85
C LYS A 234 -11.69 8.85 23.91
N LYS A 235 -11.17 8.47 25.09
CA LYS A 235 -9.75 8.10 25.23
C LYS A 235 -9.44 6.80 24.47
N THR A 236 -10.41 5.86 24.39
CA THR A 236 -10.29 4.66 23.59
C THR A 236 -10.29 4.99 22.11
N ASP A 237 -11.22 5.86 21.67
CA ASP A 237 -11.26 6.32 20.28
C ASP A 237 -9.97 7.07 19.88
N SER A 238 -9.42 7.91 20.77
CA SER A 238 -8.13 8.57 20.55
C SER A 238 -6.96 7.60 20.47
N ALA A 239 -6.94 6.53 21.28
CA ALA A 239 -5.91 5.49 21.19
C ALA A 239 -5.99 4.67 19.89
N ILE A 240 -7.21 4.40 19.41
CA ILE A 240 -7.45 3.78 18.11
C ILE A 240 -6.92 4.67 16.98
N ALA A 241 -7.23 5.96 17.01
CA ALA A 241 -6.77 6.93 16.03
C ALA A 241 -5.22 7.04 16.03
N GLU A 242 -4.61 7.07 17.21
CA GLU A 242 -3.14 7.07 17.32
C GLU A 242 -2.50 5.81 16.74
N TRP A 243 -3.08 4.61 17.02
CA TRP A 243 -2.61 3.37 16.41
C TRP A 243 -2.67 3.41 14.88
N ILE A 244 -3.75 3.94 14.30
CA ILE A 244 -3.88 4.09 12.85
C ILE A 244 -2.81 5.05 12.32
N ASN A 245 -2.63 6.20 12.97
CA ASN A 245 -1.65 7.22 12.57
C ASN A 245 -0.21 6.67 12.61
N GLU A 246 0.15 5.95 13.67
CA GLU A 246 1.47 5.31 13.80
C GLU A 246 1.74 4.31 12.67
N ASN A 247 0.70 3.56 12.23
CA ASN A 247 0.83 2.52 11.22
C ASN A 247 0.61 3.01 9.77
N THR A 248 0.20 4.27 9.58
CA THR A 248 -0.05 4.87 8.25
C THR A 248 0.76 6.15 8.01
N GLY A 249 1.69 6.48 8.91
CA GLY A 249 2.44 7.74 8.80
C GLY A 249 1.56 8.99 8.82
N GLY A 250 0.33 8.88 9.40
CA GLY A 250 -0.65 9.96 9.43
C GLY A 250 -1.47 10.12 8.14
N LEU A 251 -1.24 9.31 7.13
CA LEU A 251 -1.94 9.39 5.83
C LEU A 251 -3.46 9.25 5.96
N LEU A 252 -3.93 8.50 6.96
CA LEU A 252 -5.35 8.24 7.24
C LEU A 252 -5.87 9.02 8.47
N ALA A 253 -5.25 10.14 8.85
CA ALA A 253 -5.62 10.89 10.05
C ALA A 253 -7.10 11.33 10.07
N ASP A 254 -7.64 11.76 8.93
CA ASP A 254 -9.05 12.17 8.82
C ASP A 254 -10.00 10.98 9.08
N ALA A 255 -9.73 9.82 8.46
CA ALA A 255 -10.51 8.60 8.67
C ALA A 255 -10.35 8.09 10.11
N ALA A 256 -9.14 8.11 10.67
CA ALA A 256 -8.87 7.74 12.05
C ALA A 256 -9.65 8.59 13.05
N GLY A 257 -9.71 9.90 12.82
CA GLY A 257 -10.48 10.85 13.65
C GLY A 257 -12.00 10.68 13.58
N SER A 258 -12.51 9.96 12.58
CA SER A 258 -13.95 9.66 12.44
C SER A 258 -14.40 8.42 13.23
N ILE A 259 -13.47 7.62 13.74
CA ILE A 259 -13.78 6.39 14.46
C ILE A 259 -14.39 6.73 15.82
N ALA A 260 -15.57 6.19 16.08
CA ALA A 260 -16.26 6.31 17.37
C ALA A 260 -16.82 4.93 17.76
N THR A 261 -16.28 4.38 18.84
CA THR A 261 -16.82 3.16 19.45
C THR A 261 -18.09 3.47 20.27
N ARG A 262 -18.85 2.44 20.57
CA ARG A 262 -20.06 2.54 21.41
C ARG A 262 -19.93 1.61 22.61
N PRO A 263 -20.63 1.87 23.73
CA PRO A 263 -20.58 0.98 24.89
C PRO A 263 -20.97 -0.47 24.58
N GLU A 264 -21.77 -0.69 23.53
CA GLU A 264 -22.20 -2.01 23.05
C GLU A 264 -21.21 -2.67 22.10
N THR A 265 -20.16 -1.95 21.67
CA THR A 265 -19.12 -2.51 20.79
C THR A 265 -18.39 -3.62 21.54
N VAL A 266 -18.48 -4.84 21.04
CA VAL A 266 -17.77 -6.00 21.60
C VAL A 266 -16.36 -6.07 21.03
N MET A 267 -16.24 -5.84 19.72
CA MET A 267 -15.00 -6.01 18.98
C MET A 267 -14.89 -4.97 17.84
N LEU A 268 -13.69 -4.47 17.61
CA LEU A 268 -13.33 -3.71 16.40
C LEU A 268 -12.06 -4.32 15.82
N LEU A 269 -12.14 -4.75 14.56
CA LEU A 269 -11.01 -5.28 13.79
C LEU A 269 -10.50 -4.20 12.85
N LEU A 270 -9.21 -3.91 12.91
CA LEU A 270 -8.57 -2.90 12.07
C LEU A 270 -7.38 -3.50 11.33
N THR A 271 -7.28 -3.18 10.06
CA THR A 271 -6.09 -3.43 9.23
C THR A 271 -5.68 -2.15 8.53
N THR A 272 -4.39 -1.89 8.51
CA THR A 272 -3.82 -0.75 7.80
C THR A 272 -2.79 -1.21 6.79
N LEU A 273 -2.71 -0.52 5.66
CA LEU A 273 -1.64 -0.66 4.69
C LEU A 273 -1.12 0.73 4.34
N TYR A 274 0.15 0.91 4.60
CA TYR A 274 0.90 2.09 4.23
C TYR A 274 1.86 1.75 3.10
N PHE A 275 1.83 2.52 2.03
CA PHE A 275 2.73 2.40 0.90
C PHE A 275 3.28 3.76 0.52
N LYS A 276 4.60 3.80 0.36
CA LYS A 276 5.32 4.95 -0.14
C LYS A 276 6.52 4.46 -0.93
N ASP A 277 6.73 4.98 -2.13
CA ASP A 277 7.98 4.77 -2.88
C ASP A 277 8.13 5.81 -3.99
N GLN A 278 9.35 5.98 -4.49
CA GLN A 278 9.68 6.90 -5.57
C GLN A 278 9.62 6.20 -6.92
N TRP A 279 9.25 6.94 -7.98
CA TRP A 279 9.32 6.42 -9.34
C TRP A 279 10.76 6.01 -9.69
N ARG A 280 10.93 4.92 -10.37
CA ARG A 280 12.22 4.54 -10.94
C ARG A 280 12.64 5.50 -12.04
N ASP A 281 11.69 5.87 -12.90
CA ASP A 281 11.80 6.87 -13.95
C ASP A 281 10.95 8.08 -13.49
N GLU A 282 11.59 9.08 -12.86
CA GLU A 282 10.89 10.24 -12.29
C GLU A 282 10.32 11.14 -13.38
N PHE A 283 9.18 11.75 -13.12
CA PHE A 283 8.65 12.83 -13.93
C PHE A 283 9.39 14.14 -13.63
N TRP A 284 9.80 14.87 -14.67
CA TRP A 284 10.46 16.14 -14.47
C TRP A 284 9.44 17.24 -14.19
N ALA A 285 9.46 17.83 -13.01
CA ALA A 285 8.51 18.87 -12.60
C ALA A 285 8.42 20.04 -13.59
N LYS A 286 9.51 20.38 -14.30
CA LYS A 286 9.49 21.40 -15.37
C LYS A 286 8.70 21.03 -16.63
N GLU A 287 8.38 19.73 -16.81
CA GLU A 287 7.57 19.20 -17.91
C GLU A 287 6.12 18.97 -17.49
N THR A 288 5.80 19.13 -16.20
CA THR A 288 4.43 19.19 -15.72
C THR A 288 3.74 20.45 -16.27
N ARG A 289 2.58 20.27 -16.89
CA ARG A 289 1.79 21.34 -17.46
C ARG A 289 0.30 21.09 -17.28
N GLN A 290 -0.46 22.16 -17.29
CA GLN A 290 -1.93 22.07 -17.21
C GLN A 290 -2.49 21.52 -18.52
N ASP A 291 -3.42 20.57 -18.38
CA ASP A 291 -4.19 20.00 -19.47
C ASP A 291 -5.60 19.63 -18.98
N VAL A 292 -6.46 19.17 -19.88
CA VAL A 292 -7.87 18.90 -19.61
C VAL A 292 -8.10 17.43 -19.31
N PHE A 293 -8.63 17.15 -18.13
CA PHE A 293 -9.21 15.85 -17.78
C PHE A 293 -10.73 15.90 -18.01
N THR A 294 -11.28 14.91 -18.70
CA THR A 294 -12.72 14.76 -18.90
C THR A 294 -13.27 13.75 -17.90
N ALA A 295 -13.99 14.21 -16.88
CA ALA A 295 -14.56 13.36 -15.85
C ALA A 295 -15.64 12.39 -16.40
N ALA A 296 -16.00 11.35 -15.62
CA ALA A 296 -17.02 10.36 -15.98
C ALA A 296 -18.36 10.99 -16.40
N GLY A 297 -18.79 12.06 -15.71
CA GLY A 297 -19.99 12.85 -16.06
C GLY A 297 -19.82 13.82 -17.23
N GLY A 298 -18.67 13.81 -17.95
CA GLY A 298 -18.38 14.67 -19.09
C GLY A 298 -17.90 16.08 -18.75
N ALA A 299 -17.73 16.42 -17.46
CA ALA A 299 -17.20 17.72 -17.04
C ALA A 299 -15.71 17.81 -17.38
N GLN A 300 -15.28 18.94 -17.91
CA GLN A 300 -13.88 19.22 -18.19
C GLN A 300 -13.21 19.92 -16.99
N GLN A 301 -12.07 19.42 -16.57
CA GLN A 301 -11.30 19.90 -15.42
C GLN A 301 -9.86 20.16 -15.87
N THR A 302 -9.35 21.36 -15.59
CA THR A 302 -7.95 21.70 -15.91
C THR A 302 -7.09 21.38 -14.70
N VAL A 303 -6.14 20.44 -14.87
CA VAL A 303 -5.25 19.95 -13.81
C VAL A 303 -3.83 19.79 -14.32
N ASP A 304 -2.88 19.61 -13.40
CA ASP A 304 -1.48 19.40 -13.73
C ASP A 304 -1.25 17.96 -14.21
N PHE A 305 -0.73 17.82 -15.43
CA PHE A 305 -0.30 16.55 -16.01
C PHE A 305 1.22 16.45 -16.04
N MET A 306 1.72 15.34 -15.55
CA MET A 306 3.11 14.94 -15.59
C MET A 306 3.41 14.20 -16.89
N HIS A 307 4.57 14.43 -17.50
CA HIS A 307 4.94 13.82 -18.77
C HIS A 307 6.24 13.04 -18.69
N LEU A 308 6.23 11.84 -19.28
CA LEU A 308 7.40 10.95 -19.36
C LEU A 308 7.36 10.19 -20.69
N THR A 309 8.52 9.93 -21.26
CA THR A 309 8.65 9.03 -22.40
C THR A 309 9.60 7.90 -22.06
N GLN A 310 9.12 6.66 -22.22
CA GLN A 310 9.93 5.47 -22.13
C GLN A 310 10.16 4.92 -23.54
N ASP A 311 11.40 4.95 -24.02
CA ASP A 311 11.74 4.55 -25.41
C ASP A 311 11.44 3.07 -25.68
N ARG A 312 11.44 2.23 -24.61
CA ARG A 312 11.06 0.82 -24.69
C ARG A 312 10.46 0.37 -23.36
N ALA A 313 9.15 0.09 -23.36
CA ALA A 313 8.45 -0.50 -22.22
C ALA A 313 7.40 -1.49 -22.71
N SER A 314 6.99 -2.40 -21.82
CA SER A 314 5.94 -3.37 -22.13
C SER A 314 4.55 -2.77 -21.91
N TYR A 315 3.59 -3.24 -22.70
CA TYR A 315 2.17 -2.89 -22.53
C TYR A 315 1.29 -4.09 -22.85
N CYS A 316 0.06 -4.05 -22.39
CA CYS A 316 -0.98 -5.03 -22.75
C CYS A 316 -2.11 -4.31 -23.46
N ARG A 317 -2.51 -4.83 -24.63
CA ARG A 317 -3.66 -4.31 -25.38
C ARG A 317 -4.83 -5.27 -25.22
N GLY A 318 -5.91 -4.82 -24.56
CA GLY A 318 -7.19 -5.50 -24.54
C GLY A 318 -8.06 -5.13 -25.73
N GLU A 319 -9.32 -5.59 -25.74
CA GLU A 319 -10.27 -5.28 -26.81
C GLU A 319 -10.60 -3.78 -26.86
N ASN A 320 -10.84 -3.17 -25.68
CA ASN A 320 -11.29 -1.78 -25.57
C ASN A 320 -10.47 -1.00 -24.52
N TYR A 321 -9.23 -1.40 -24.23
CA TYR A 321 -8.37 -0.75 -23.24
C TYR A 321 -6.89 -1.04 -23.48
N THR A 322 -6.05 -0.23 -22.88
CA THR A 322 -4.59 -0.48 -22.77
C THR A 322 -4.19 -0.53 -21.31
N VAL A 323 -3.29 -1.47 -20.95
CA VAL A 323 -2.64 -1.52 -19.64
C VAL A 323 -1.16 -1.31 -19.82
N ALA A 324 -0.58 -0.45 -19.02
CA ALA A 324 0.87 -0.27 -18.91
C ALA A 324 1.25 0.04 -17.46
N GLU A 325 2.55 -0.11 -17.12
CA GLU A 325 3.01 0.10 -15.75
C GLU A 325 4.17 1.10 -15.66
N LEU A 326 4.18 1.83 -14.55
CA LEU A 326 5.32 2.60 -14.06
C LEU A 326 5.89 1.90 -12.83
N ARG A 327 7.20 1.73 -12.80
CA ARG A 327 7.87 1.03 -11.70
C ARG A 327 8.40 2.00 -10.66
N PHE A 328 8.34 1.56 -9.41
CA PHE A 328 8.98 2.23 -8.29
C PHE A 328 10.43 1.72 -8.11
N GLN A 329 11.23 2.48 -7.38
CA GLN A 329 12.63 2.14 -7.11
C GLN A 329 12.78 0.86 -6.28
N GLY A 330 11.83 0.59 -5.36
CA GLY A 330 11.78 -0.61 -4.56
C GLY A 330 11.35 -1.89 -5.32
N GLY A 331 10.99 -1.76 -6.61
CA GLY A 331 10.61 -2.87 -7.47
C GLY A 331 9.11 -3.12 -7.55
N GLN A 332 8.29 -2.44 -6.76
CA GLN A 332 6.83 -2.40 -6.89
C GLN A 332 6.46 -1.68 -8.20
N ALA A 333 5.20 -1.79 -8.59
CA ALA A 333 4.72 -1.14 -9.81
C ALA A 333 3.32 -0.54 -9.62
N MET A 334 3.07 0.56 -10.32
CA MET A 334 1.73 1.08 -10.52
C MET A 334 1.29 0.84 -11.95
N ARG A 335 0.22 0.06 -12.11
CA ARG A 335 -0.39 -0.26 -13.38
C ARG A 335 -1.57 0.65 -13.63
N PHE A 336 -1.69 1.11 -14.83
CA PHE A 336 -2.80 1.95 -15.29
C PHE A 336 -3.56 1.21 -16.38
N LEU A 337 -4.88 1.12 -16.24
CA LEU A 337 -5.78 0.67 -17.28
C LEU A 337 -6.52 1.87 -17.83
N LEU A 338 -6.26 2.20 -19.08
CA LEU A 338 -6.90 3.29 -19.80
C LEU A 338 -7.91 2.72 -20.79
N PRO A 339 -9.24 2.96 -20.62
CA PRO A 339 -10.24 2.61 -21.63
C PRO A 339 -10.00 3.36 -22.95
N ASP A 340 -10.36 2.75 -24.07
CA ASP A 340 -10.34 3.45 -25.35
C ASP A 340 -11.36 4.60 -25.39
N GLU A 341 -11.15 5.57 -26.25
CA GLU A 341 -12.11 6.65 -26.46
C GLU A 341 -13.49 6.09 -26.77
N GLY A 342 -14.48 6.56 -26.03
CA GLY A 342 -15.86 6.11 -26.14
C GLY A 342 -16.20 4.84 -25.36
N THR A 343 -15.23 4.20 -24.69
CA THR A 343 -15.47 3.09 -23.77
C THR A 343 -15.61 3.60 -22.35
N SER A 344 -16.66 3.19 -21.65
CA SER A 344 -16.86 3.52 -20.24
C SER A 344 -16.00 2.65 -19.32
N LEU A 345 -15.28 3.27 -18.39
CA LEU A 345 -14.57 2.53 -17.34
C LEU A 345 -15.54 1.69 -16.49
N GLU A 346 -16.70 2.25 -16.15
CA GLU A 346 -17.74 1.55 -15.40
C GLU A 346 -18.15 0.23 -16.06
N SER A 347 -18.30 0.20 -17.40
CA SER A 347 -18.63 -1.03 -18.11
C SER A 347 -17.55 -2.10 -18.00
N LEU A 348 -16.26 -1.70 -18.05
CA LEU A 348 -15.12 -2.62 -17.91
C LEU A 348 -14.95 -3.11 -16.46
N LEU A 349 -15.41 -2.35 -15.48
CA LEU A 349 -15.43 -2.78 -14.07
C LEU A 349 -16.57 -3.76 -13.81
N ALA A 350 -17.76 -3.46 -14.32
CA ALA A 350 -18.97 -4.26 -14.10
C ALA A 350 -18.87 -5.70 -14.64
N ASP A 351 -18.20 -5.90 -15.76
CA ASP A 351 -17.99 -7.23 -16.36
C ASP A 351 -16.70 -7.93 -15.90
N GLY A 352 -15.93 -7.28 -15.02
CA GLY A 352 -14.66 -7.79 -14.49
C GLY A 352 -13.47 -7.69 -15.46
N THR A 353 -13.65 -7.05 -16.63
CA THR A 353 -12.60 -6.88 -17.64
C THR A 353 -11.46 -6.02 -17.13
N ALA A 354 -11.77 -4.91 -16.45
CA ALA A 354 -10.75 -4.02 -15.88
C ALA A 354 -9.87 -4.74 -14.84
N ALA A 355 -10.48 -5.44 -13.87
CA ALA A 355 -9.74 -6.21 -12.88
C ALA A 355 -8.91 -7.34 -13.55
N GLY A 356 -9.49 -8.04 -14.52
CA GLY A 356 -8.81 -9.07 -15.30
C GLY A 356 -7.60 -8.54 -16.06
N GLY A 357 -7.70 -7.36 -16.67
CA GLY A 357 -6.61 -6.68 -17.39
C GLY A 357 -5.44 -6.30 -16.49
N LEU A 358 -5.74 -5.66 -15.34
CA LEU A 358 -4.74 -5.25 -14.36
C LEU A 358 -4.03 -6.46 -13.72
N LEU A 359 -4.79 -7.47 -13.28
CA LEU A 359 -4.25 -8.69 -12.65
C LEU A 359 -3.55 -9.62 -13.65
N GLY A 360 -3.94 -9.59 -14.92
CA GLY A 360 -3.40 -10.44 -15.98
C GLY A 360 -2.08 -9.98 -16.56
N TYR A 361 -1.63 -8.75 -16.25
CA TYR A 361 -0.43 -8.16 -16.83
C TYR A 361 0.82 -9.04 -16.63
N ASP A 362 1.11 -9.48 -15.40
CA ASP A 362 2.27 -10.32 -15.10
C ASP A 362 2.18 -11.75 -15.66
N LYS A 363 0.98 -12.23 -15.96
CA LYS A 363 0.76 -13.59 -16.48
C LYS A 363 1.06 -13.73 -17.96
N ASN A 364 1.28 -12.61 -18.64
CA ASN A 364 1.58 -12.58 -20.06
C ASN A 364 3.10 -12.49 -20.29
N GLU A 365 3.74 -13.65 -20.47
CA GLU A 365 5.19 -13.75 -20.70
C GLU A 365 5.67 -13.09 -22.01
N ASN A 366 4.74 -12.76 -22.92
CA ASN A 366 5.03 -12.21 -24.24
C ASN A 366 4.36 -10.84 -24.46
N LEU A 367 4.44 -9.95 -23.48
CA LEU A 367 3.94 -8.59 -23.67
C LEU A 367 4.69 -7.89 -24.81
N PRO A 368 3.98 -7.23 -25.75
CA PRO A 368 4.61 -6.41 -26.76
C PRO A 368 5.37 -5.27 -26.12
N SER A 369 6.46 -4.84 -26.77
CA SER A 369 7.19 -3.64 -26.41
C SER A 369 6.81 -2.50 -27.32
N GLY A 370 6.75 -1.28 -26.77
CA GLY A 370 6.49 -0.05 -27.50
C GLY A 370 7.27 1.12 -26.90
N LYS A 371 7.27 2.24 -27.60
CA LYS A 371 7.63 3.55 -27.06
C LYS A 371 6.41 4.10 -26.36
N LEU A 372 6.43 4.16 -25.02
CA LEU A 372 5.32 4.66 -24.23
C LEU A 372 5.47 6.16 -23.98
N VAL A 373 4.43 6.91 -24.35
CA VAL A 373 4.34 8.34 -24.08
C VAL A 373 3.27 8.54 -23.01
N TRP A 374 3.71 8.91 -21.82
CA TRP A 374 2.85 9.08 -20.66
C TRP A 374 2.42 10.55 -20.49
N SER A 375 1.14 10.72 -20.20
CA SER A 375 0.53 11.95 -19.71
C SER A 375 -0.35 11.58 -18.51
N VAL A 376 0.16 11.78 -17.31
CA VAL A 376 -0.46 11.32 -16.06
C VAL A 376 -0.87 12.52 -15.22
N PRO A 377 -2.15 12.69 -14.88
CA PRO A 377 -2.55 13.78 -14.00
C PRO A 377 -1.98 13.53 -12.59
N LYS A 378 -1.65 14.61 -11.86
CA LYS A 378 -1.41 14.52 -10.41
C LYS A 378 -2.75 14.24 -9.75
N PHE A 379 -2.80 13.26 -8.84
CA PHE A 379 -4.03 12.93 -8.14
C PHE A 379 -3.80 12.51 -6.70
N ASP A 380 -4.84 12.71 -5.88
CA ASP A 380 -4.92 12.30 -4.50
C ASP A 380 -6.30 11.67 -4.29
N VAL A 381 -6.34 10.36 -4.20
CA VAL A 381 -7.58 9.59 -4.05
C VAL A 381 -7.63 8.98 -2.67
N SER A 382 -8.69 9.28 -1.94
CA SER A 382 -8.97 8.70 -0.62
C SER A 382 -10.37 8.12 -0.58
N SER A 383 -10.52 7.04 0.15
CA SER A 383 -11.81 6.41 0.42
C SER A 383 -11.94 6.07 1.90
N ASP A 384 -13.15 6.26 2.42
CA ASP A 384 -13.59 5.79 3.73
C ASP A 384 -14.94 5.09 3.54
N LEU A 385 -14.88 3.77 3.28
CA LEU A 385 -15.99 2.98 2.79
C LEU A 385 -16.61 2.13 3.92
N GLU A 386 -17.94 2.11 3.96
CA GLU A 386 -18.68 1.13 4.71
C GLU A 386 -18.97 -0.08 3.81
N LEU A 387 -18.43 -1.25 4.14
CA LEU A 387 -18.40 -2.42 3.26
C LEU A 387 -19.42 -3.51 3.61
N THR A 388 -20.23 -3.35 4.64
CA THR A 388 -21.18 -4.38 5.10
C THR A 388 -22.11 -4.86 3.99
N ASP A 389 -22.71 -3.93 3.23
CA ASP A 389 -23.63 -4.28 2.14
C ASP A 389 -22.90 -4.91 0.94
N ALA A 390 -21.70 -4.45 0.62
CA ALA A 390 -20.87 -5.06 -0.43
C ALA A 390 -20.47 -6.50 -0.05
N LEU A 391 -20.09 -6.74 1.20
CA LEU A 391 -19.77 -8.07 1.71
C LEU A 391 -20.99 -9.00 1.75
N ARG A 392 -22.18 -8.47 2.07
CA ARG A 392 -23.43 -9.23 1.95
C ARG A 392 -23.71 -9.64 0.51
N ALA A 393 -23.50 -8.74 -0.44
CA ALA A 393 -23.64 -9.04 -1.87
C ALA A 393 -22.63 -10.09 -2.36
N LEU A 394 -21.45 -10.17 -1.72
CA LEU A 394 -20.43 -11.17 -1.96
C LEU A 394 -20.66 -12.50 -1.20
N GLY A 395 -21.78 -12.64 -0.45
CA GLY A 395 -22.20 -13.89 0.19
C GLY A 395 -21.90 -14.00 1.68
N ILE A 396 -21.40 -12.95 2.33
CA ILE A 396 -21.20 -12.93 3.78
C ILE A 396 -22.45 -12.31 4.44
N SER A 397 -23.22 -13.08 5.16
CA SER A 397 -24.45 -12.63 5.82
C SER A 397 -24.49 -12.91 7.32
N ASP A 398 -24.06 -14.10 7.73
CA ASP A 398 -24.30 -14.63 9.07
C ASP A 398 -23.54 -13.87 10.16
N VAL A 399 -22.31 -13.44 9.90
CA VAL A 399 -21.52 -12.63 10.85
C VAL A 399 -22.17 -11.27 11.18
N PHE A 400 -23.12 -10.80 10.35
CA PHE A 400 -23.84 -9.54 10.53
C PHE A 400 -25.23 -9.72 11.18
N ASP A 401 -25.60 -10.95 11.53
CA ASP A 401 -26.90 -11.30 12.08
C ASP A 401 -26.74 -11.82 13.51
N PHE A 402 -27.31 -11.13 14.51
CA PHE A 402 -27.20 -11.49 15.92
C PHE A 402 -27.77 -12.87 16.26
N ASP A 403 -28.71 -13.37 15.46
CA ASP A 403 -29.36 -14.68 15.70
C ASP A 403 -28.59 -15.83 15.03
N ARG A 404 -27.62 -15.52 14.12
CA ARG A 404 -26.92 -16.50 13.28
C ARG A 404 -25.41 -16.48 13.46
N ALA A 405 -24.86 -15.35 13.86
CA ALA A 405 -23.42 -15.19 14.03
C ALA A 405 -22.89 -16.10 15.14
N ASP A 406 -21.84 -16.85 14.84
CA ASP A 406 -21.15 -17.70 15.79
C ASP A 406 -19.72 -17.18 16.04
N PHE A 407 -19.54 -16.56 17.21
CA PHE A 407 -18.26 -16.05 17.71
C PHE A 407 -17.71 -16.89 18.87
N SER A 408 -18.13 -18.15 18.99
CA SER A 408 -17.69 -19.05 20.06
C SER A 408 -16.18 -19.29 20.13
N PRO A 409 -15.40 -19.20 19.02
CA PRO A 409 -13.94 -19.28 19.13
C PRO A 409 -13.28 -18.07 19.79
N LEU A 410 -13.90 -16.89 19.73
CA LEU A 410 -13.37 -15.66 20.33
C LEU A 410 -13.94 -15.40 21.72
N VAL A 411 -15.27 -15.53 21.89
CA VAL A 411 -16.00 -15.11 23.10
C VAL A 411 -16.28 -16.30 23.99
N ASP A 412 -15.94 -16.17 25.27
CA ASP A 412 -16.32 -17.14 26.32
C ASP A 412 -17.79 -16.94 26.72
N PHE A 413 -18.71 -17.61 26.01
CA PHE A 413 -20.16 -17.52 26.24
C PHE A 413 -20.61 -18.16 27.55
N ASP A 414 -19.75 -18.90 28.26
CA ASP A 414 -20.03 -19.35 29.62
C ASP A 414 -20.03 -18.17 30.62
N ARG A 415 -19.37 -17.08 30.25
CA ARG A 415 -19.24 -15.85 31.05
C ARG A 415 -19.89 -14.62 30.43
N PHE A 416 -20.34 -14.72 29.18
CA PHE A 416 -20.97 -13.64 28.44
C PHE A 416 -22.23 -14.15 27.73
N ASP A 417 -23.39 -13.66 28.13
CA ASP A 417 -24.72 -14.19 27.77
C ASP A 417 -25.41 -13.41 26.62
N LYS A 418 -24.72 -12.50 25.96
CA LYS A 418 -25.30 -11.69 24.88
C LYS A 418 -24.82 -12.18 23.50
N ALA A 419 -25.72 -12.09 22.53
CA ALA A 419 -25.37 -12.32 21.12
C ALA A 419 -24.31 -11.29 20.63
N VAL A 420 -23.41 -11.76 19.79
CA VAL A 420 -22.35 -10.95 19.19
C VAL A 420 -22.47 -11.03 17.67
N ALA A 421 -22.40 -9.90 17.01
CA ALA A 421 -22.35 -9.81 15.55
C ALA A 421 -21.48 -8.63 15.11
N VAL A 422 -20.95 -8.68 13.89
CA VAL A 422 -20.28 -7.53 13.27
C VAL A 422 -21.35 -6.50 12.90
N THR A 423 -21.25 -5.31 13.41
CA THR A 423 -22.22 -4.25 13.15
C THR A 423 -21.79 -3.31 12.01
N ARG A 424 -20.50 -3.27 11.70
CA ARG A 424 -19.92 -2.38 10.65
C ARG A 424 -18.57 -2.91 10.20
N VAL A 425 -18.30 -2.81 8.91
CA VAL A 425 -16.97 -3.03 8.32
C VAL A 425 -16.52 -1.73 7.65
N GLN A 426 -15.53 -1.08 8.23
CA GLN A 426 -14.96 0.16 7.72
C GLN A 426 -13.65 -0.13 7.00
N HIS A 427 -13.48 0.44 5.81
CA HIS A 427 -12.24 0.37 5.04
C HIS A 427 -11.81 1.75 4.59
N ALA A 428 -10.64 2.19 5.02
CA ALA A 428 -10.05 3.44 4.59
C ALA A 428 -8.74 3.18 3.83
N ALA A 429 -8.56 3.90 2.74
CA ALA A 429 -7.36 3.87 1.94
C ALA A 429 -7.10 5.24 1.31
N ARG A 430 -5.83 5.56 1.05
CA ARG A 430 -5.43 6.78 0.35
C ARG A 430 -4.17 6.54 -0.46
N VAL A 431 -4.12 7.10 -1.66
CA VAL A 431 -2.96 7.12 -2.55
C VAL A 431 -2.83 8.53 -3.13
N LYS A 432 -1.66 9.14 -2.92
CA LYS A 432 -1.30 10.42 -3.52
C LYS A 432 -0.16 10.19 -4.52
N VAL A 433 -0.30 10.72 -5.73
CA VAL A 433 0.65 10.55 -6.84
C VAL A 433 1.13 11.90 -7.32
N ASP A 434 2.44 12.07 -7.37
CA ASP A 434 3.11 13.26 -7.91
C ASP A 434 4.34 12.88 -8.75
N GLU A 435 5.13 13.88 -9.14
CA GLU A 435 6.31 13.72 -10.01
C GLU A 435 7.37 12.80 -9.42
N LYS A 436 7.45 12.69 -8.10
CA LYS A 436 8.48 11.89 -7.41
C LYS A 436 8.05 10.45 -7.18
N GLY A 437 6.74 10.19 -7.00
CA GLY A 437 6.26 8.84 -6.70
C GLY A 437 4.87 8.80 -6.10
N CYS A 438 4.67 7.82 -5.24
CA CYS A 438 3.51 7.69 -4.40
C CYS A 438 3.90 8.12 -2.98
N GLU A 439 3.25 9.15 -2.43
CA GLU A 439 3.57 9.76 -1.12
C GLU A 439 5.07 10.10 -0.95
N ALA A 440 5.66 10.83 -1.90
CA ALA A 440 7.10 11.03 -1.95
C ALA A 440 7.60 12.16 -1.03
N ALA A 441 8.55 11.82 -0.14
CA ALA A 441 9.44 12.78 0.51
C ALA A 441 10.62 13.13 -0.43
N ALA A 442 11.15 14.35 -0.32
CA ALA A 442 12.18 14.85 -1.23
C ALA A 442 13.50 14.09 -1.13
N PHE A 443 13.91 13.43 -2.20
CA PHE A 443 15.27 12.97 -2.44
C PHE A 443 15.63 13.25 -3.90
N THR A 444 16.85 13.72 -4.18
CA THR A 444 17.32 14.01 -5.55
C THR A 444 18.15 12.81 -6.02
N ALA A 445 17.59 11.94 -6.83
CA ALA A 445 18.35 10.92 -7.54
C ALA A 445 18.85 11.49 -8.87
N VAL A 446 20.13 11.33 -9.18
CA VAL A 446 20.71 11.63 -10.48
C VAL A 446 20.81 10.34 -11.26
N THR A 447 19.93 10.15 -12.23
CA THR A 447 20.00 9.04 -13.17
C THR A 447 20.99 9.34 -14.29
N ALA A 448 21.98 8.47 -14.48
CA ALA A 448 22.88 8.52 -15.62
C ALA A 448 22.30 7.64 -16.74
N GLU A 449 21.87 8.24 -17.83
CA GLU A 449 21.43 7.51 -19.02
C GLU A 449 22.64 6.89 -19.74
N ALA A 450 22.58 5.58 -19.95
CA ALA A 450 23.49 4.91 -20.89
C ALA A 450 22.84 4.93 -22.28
N THR A 451 23.42 5.67 -23.20
CA THR A 451 23.03 5.63 -24.60
C THR A 451 23.31 4.25 -25.19
N SER A 452 22.27 3.49 -25.49
CA SER A 452 22.34 2.21 -26.19
C SER A 452 21.84 2.35 -27.62
N ALA A 453 22.29 1.43 -28.47
CA ALA A 453 22.08 1.22 -29.90
C ALA A 453 20.85 1.87 -30.57
N ALA A 454 20.98 2.10 -31.89
CA ALA A 454 19.95 2.69 -32.76
C ALA A 454 18.54 2.18 -32.47
N PRO A 455 17.53 3.06 -32.44
CA PRO A 455 16.16 2.68 -32.08
C PRO A 455 15.61 1.65 -33.08
N GLU A 456 15.13 0.51 -32.55
CA GLU A 456 14.15 -0.31 -33.27
C GLU A 456 12.93 0.59 -33.54
N ASP A 457 12.29 0.37 -34.68
CA ASP A 457 11.06 1.07 -35.09
C ASP A 457 9.89 0.49 -34.25
N LEU A 458 9.83 0.84 -32.96
CA LEU A 458 8.82 0.38 -32.05
C LEU A 458 7.52 1.18 -32.21
N PRO A 459 6.34 0.55 -32.03
CA PRO A 459 5.07 1.26 -32.07
C PRO A 459 5.02 2.29 -30.94
N VAL A 460 4.50 3.48 -31.23
CA VAL A 460 4.21 4.50 -30.20
C VAL A 460 2.88 4.16 -29.55
N VAL A 461 2.87 4.11 -28.23
CA VAL A 461 1.68 3.85 -27.41
C VAL A 461 1.47 5.05 -26.49
N GLU A 462 0.36 5.73 -26.66
CA GLU A 462 0.00 6.88 -25.85
C GLU A 462 -0.81 6.42 -24.64
N MET A 463 -0.27 6.72 -23.44
CA MET A 463 -0.95 6.55 -22.16
C MET A 463 -1.36 7.93 -21.63
N ASP A 464 -2.30 8.56 -22.36
CA ASP A 464 -2.86 9.87 -22.01
C ASP A 464 -4.06 9.68 -21.09
N LEU A 465 -3.82 9.76 -19.77
CA LEU A 465 -4.82 9.53 -18.71
C LEU A 465 -5.74 10.75 -18.53
N ASN A 466 -6.27 11.28 -19.62
CA ASN A 466 -7.11 12.47 -19.68
C ASN A 466 -8.63 12.20 -19.51
N ARG A 467 -8.98 10.98 -19.12
CA ARG A 467 -10.35 10.48 -18.92
C ARG A 467 -10.37 9.40 -17.85
N PRO A 468 -11.53 8.90 -17.38
CA PRO A 468 -11.61 7.88 -16.34
C PRO A 468 -10.71 6.68 -16.60
N PHE A 469 -9.91 6.32 -15.60
CA PHE A 469 -8.99 5.19 -15.65
C PHE A 469 -9.01 4.40 -14.33
N ALA A 470 -8.62 3.13 -14.40
CA ALA A 470 -8.34 2.33 -13.21
C ALA A 470 -6.83 2.21 -13.00
N PHE A 471 -6.44 2.03 -11.75
CA PHE A 471 -5.05 1.77 -11.41
C PHE A 471 -4.92 0.66 -10.36
N MET A 472 -3.75 0.02 -10.32
CA MET A 472 -3.40 -0.96 -9.32
C MET A 472 -1.95 -0.77 -8.89
N ILE A 473 -1.70 -0.70 -7.59
CA ILE A 473 -0.34 -0.79 -7.05
C ILE A 473 -0.09 -2.23 -6.65
N THR A 474 1.06 -2.79 -7.09
CA THR A 474 1.44 -4.17 -6.80
C THR A 474 2.72 -4.22 -5.98
N GLY A 475 2.84 -5.25 -5.15
CA GLY A 475 4.10 -5.68 -4.57
C GLY A 475 5.11 -6.14 -5.63
N VAL A 476 6.32 -6.43 -5.19
CA VAL A 476 7.42 -6.90 -6.06
C VAL A 476 7.09 -8.23 -6.76
N ASP A 477 6.22 -9.02 -6.15
CA ASP A 477 5.73 -10.32 -6.64
C ASP A 477 4.43 -10.22 -7.46
N GLY A 478 3.96 -8.99 -7.76
CA GLY A 478 2.73 -8.75 -8.51
C GLY A 478 1.43 -8.85 -7.70
N LEU A 479 1.50 -9.11 -6.39
CA LEU A 479 0.30 -9.14 -5.54
C LEU A 479 -0.27 -7.73 -5.36
N PRO A 480 -1.60 -7.54 -5.49
CA PRO A 480 -2.23 -6.22 -5.38
C PRO A 480 -2.19 -5.66 -3.96
N LEU A 481 -1.62 -4.48 -3.81
CA LEU A 481 -1.65 -3.65 -2.60
C LEU A 481 -2.90 -2.77 -2.60
N PHE A 482 -3.08 -2.00 -3.66
CA PHE A 482 -4.20 -1.11 -3.87
C PHE A 482 -4.81 -1.30 -5.25
N LEU A 483 -6.10 -1.06 -5.33
CA LEU A 483 -6.88 -1.03 -6.56
C LEU A 483 -7.79 0.20 -6.50
N GLY A 484 -7.84 1.00 -7.54
CA GLY A 484 -8.64 2.22 -7.53
C GLY A 484 -9.07 2.72 -8.89
N THR A 485 -9.95 3.70 -8.86
CA THR A 485 -10.45 4.42 -10.01
C THR A 485 -10.26 5.93 -9.84
N VAL A 486 -9.97 6.59 -10.93
CA VAL A 486 -9.98 8.05 -11.03
C VAL A 486 -11.03 8.42 -12.06
N ASN A 487 -12.17 8.89 -11.59
CA ASN A 487 -13.32 9.28 -12.40
C ASN A 487 -13.47 10.80 -12.52
N THR A 488 -12.85 11.53 -11.60
CA THR A 488 -12.86 13.00 -11.55
C THR A 488 -11.59 13.50 -10.86
N MET A 489 -11.20 14.74 -11.14
CA MET A 489 -10.07 15.44 -10.53
C MET A 489 -10.57 16.48 -9.50
N ALA A 490 -11.42 16.04 -8.57
CA ALA A 490 -11.99 16.94 -7.54
C ALA A 490 -10.97 17.29 -6.46
#